data_106e4ee2420ab66b3b644dcddb844a54
#
_entry.id   106e4ee2420ab66b3b644dcddb844a54
#
_cell.length_a   1.000
_cell.length_b   1.000
_cell.length_c   1.000
_cell.angle_alpha   90.00
_cell.angle_beta   90.00
_cell.angle_gamma   90.00
#
_symmetry.space_group_name_H-M   'P 1'
#
loop_
_entity.id
_entity.type
_entity.pdbx_description
1 polymer ?
#
loop_
_entity_poly.entity_id
_entity_poly.type
_entity_poly.pdbx_seq_one_letter_code
_entity_poly.pdbx_strand_id
1 'polypeptide(L)'
;MLLLSRLAENLFWIGRYMERAENTARLLNVNYYAGLEVSGRAREYWTPLLELTGGEAQLRAKYGRLDARSVSSWMAFDRDNPSSIASSLARARENARGLRDRIPSEMWESLNRSYLTLCFENGDVLDRDGLFEYCAAARDASQFFFGIAFATLPRDEGWSFMRAGQTLERGDNTLRVLQSRFKDADALAARGDPAGRALQDQRWVSTLKGASANEAYRKRVQTGITLMRVTEFLLLDEYFPRSVRHSAENLNDALEQIDRFHPGAHPEILRLSRWLVARLQYARTGDIIERENPGIETLLEDFNRVGAAITSAYFEQE
;
A
#
# COMPACT_ATOMS: atom_id res chain seq x y z
N MET A 1 10.01 20.15 22.73
CA MET A 1 8.84 19.59 23.47
C MET A 1 8.55 18.26 22.80
N LEU A 2 8.69 17.16 23.56
CA LEU A 2 8.42 15.82 23.02
C LEU A 2 6.95 15.70 22.63
N LEU A 3 6.70 14.99 21.52
CA LEU A 3 5.35 14.74 21.05
C LEU A 3 4.66 13.73 21.99
N LEU A 4 3.40 13.97 22.35
CA LEU A 4 2.64 13.00 23.14
C LEU A 4 2.41 11.72 22.31
N SER A 5 2.55 10.54 22.92
CA SER A 5 2.38 9.24 22.27
C SER A 5 1.13 9.15 21.40
N ARG A 6 -0.01 9.65 21.88
CA ARG A 6 -1.26 9.69 21.13
C ARG A 6 -1.20 10.57 19.87
N LEU A 7 -0.44 11.67 19.89
CA LEU A 7 -0.29 12.54 18.70
C LEU A 7 0.61 11.88 17.67
N ALA A 8 1.70 11.25 18.11
CA ALA A 8 2.59 10.46 17.28
C ALA A 8 1.84 9.31 16.60
N GLU A 9 1.06 8.56 17.36
CA GLU A 9 0.22 7.47 16.86
C GLU A 9 -0.76 7.95 15.80
N ASN A 10 -1.52 9.02 16.06
CA ASN A 10 -2.48 9.55 15.11
C ASN A 10 -1.82 9.96 13.79
N LEU A 11 -0.67 10.65 13.82
CA LEU A 11 0.07 11.04 12.61
C LEU A 11 0.61 9.85 11.84
N PHE A 12 1.16 8.86 12.54
CA PHE A 12 1.60 7.60 11.94
C PHE A 12 0.45 6.89 11.21
N TRP A 13 -0.70 6.75 11.87
CA TRP A 13 -1.87 6.11 11.27
C TRP A 13 -2.51 6.93 10.15
N ILE A 14 -2.49 8.27 10.20
CA ILE A 14 -2.89 9.11 9.07
C ILE A 14 -2.02 8.77 7.85
N GLY A 15 -0.70 8.70 8.01
CA GLY A 15 0.21 8.30 6.96
C GLY A 15 -0.14 6.94 6.35
N ARG A 16 -0.39 5.93 7.20
CA ARG A 16 -0.80 4.60 6.77
C ARG A 16 -2.14 4.60 6.03
N TYR A 17 -3.16 5.22 6.60
CA TYR A 17 -4.52 5.18 6.03
C TYR A 17 -4.62 5.92 4.69
N MET A 18 -3.96 7.06 4.54
CA MET A 18 -3.94 7.79 3.27
C MET A 18 -3.22 7.00 2.18
N GLU A 19 -2.08 6.39 2.48
CA GLU A 19 -1.37 5.51 1.54
C GLU A 19 -2.18 4.26 1.21
N ARG A 20 -2.88 3.66 2.19
CA ARG A 20 -3.76 2.50 1.98
C ARG A 20 -4.94 2.83 1.07
N ALA A 21 -5.60 3.96 1.27
CA ALA A 21 -6.70 4.40 0.41
C ALA A 21 -6.22 4.54 -1.06
N GLU A 22 -5.06 5.15 -1.28
CA GLU A 22 -4.46 5.28 -2.60
C GLU A 22 -4.14 3.91 -3.22
N ASN A 23 -3.48 3.04 -2.47
CA ASN A 23 -3.09 1.72 -2.95
C ASN A 23 -4.31 0.86 -3.30
N THR A 24 -5.34 0.86 -2.45
CA THR A 24 -6.60 0.15 -2.70
C THR A 24 -7.29 0.68 -3.96
N ALA A 25 -7.34 2.00 -4.14
CA ALA A 25 -7.91 2.62 -5.33
C ALA A 25 -7.16 2.23 -6.62
N ARG A 26 -5.83 2.21 -6.60
CA ARG A 26 -5.00 1.80 -7.73
C ARG A 26 -5.21 0.33 -8.10
N LEU A 27 -5.18 -0.55 -7.10
CA LEU A 27 -5.38 -1.98 -7.30
C LEU A 27 -6.77 -2.27 -7.84
N LEU A 28 -7.81 -1.64 -7.26
CA LEU A 28 -9.18 -1.82 -7.70
C LEU A 28 -9.36 -1.36 -9.14
N ASN A 29 -8.89 -0.15 -9.48
CA ASN A 29 -9.02 0.41 -10.82
C ASN A 29 -8.40 -0.49 -11.90
N VAL A 30 -7.16 -0.92 -11.71
CA VAL A 30 -6.45 -1.76 -12.69
C VAL A 30 -7.10 -3.14 -12.83
N ASN A 31 -7.54 -3.76 -11.72
CA ASN A 31 -8.14 -5.08 -11.76
C ASN A 31 -9.59 -5.06 -12.26
N TYR A 32 -10.34 -3.98 -12.04
CA TYR A 32 -11.70 -3.86 -12.53
C TYR A 32 -11.76 -3.96 -14.06
N TYR A 33 -10.99 -3.16 -14.77
CA TYR A 33 -10.96 -3.18 -16.23
C TYR A 33 -10.48 -4.52 -16.80
N ALA A 34 -9.42 -5.09 -16.24
CA ALA A 34 -8.93 -6.38 -16.67
C ALA A 34 -9.93 -7.52 -16.35
N GLY A 35 -10.70 -7.39 -15.26
CA GLY A 35 -11.73 -8.36 -14.86
C GLY A 35 -12.97 -8.36 -15.76
N LEU A 36 -13.28 -7.23 -16.42
CA LEU A 36 -14.40 -7.13 -17.37
C LEU A 36 -14.16 -7.95 -18.66
N GLU A 37 -12.90 -8.16 -19.03
CA GLU A 37 -12.50 -8.91 -20.22
C GLU A 37 -12.52 -10.43 -20.00
N VAL A 38 -12.59 -10.89 -18.74
CA VAL A 38 -12.49 -12.30 -18.39
C VAL A 38 -13.88 -12.91 -18.15
N SER A 39 -14.58 -13.26 -19.23
CA SER A 39 -15.86 -13.97 -19.15
C SER A 39 -15.72 -15.35 -18.52
N GLY A 40 -16.50 -15.65 -17.48
CA GLY A 40 -16.65 -16.99 -16.89
C GLY A 40 -15.58 -17.43 -15.86
N ARG A 41 -14.56 -16.62 -15.57
CA ARG A 41 -13.49 -16.93 -14.59
C ARG A 41 -13.39 -15.92 -13.45
N ALA A 42 -14.49 -15.33 -13.05
CA ALA A 42 -14.52 -14.27 -12.04
C ALA A 42 -13.80 -14.67 -10.73
N ARG A 43 -13.97 -15.90 -10.24
CA ARG A 43 -13.35 -16.36 -9.02
C ARG A 43 -11.81 -16.38 -9.11
N GLU A 44 -11.27 -16.99 -10.18
CA GLU A 44 -9.82 -17.09 -10.38
C GLU A 44 -9.17 -15.71 -10.54
N TYR A 45 -9.94 -14.74 -10.99
CA TYR A 45 -9.47 -13.40 -11.24
C TYR A 45 -9.47 -12.53 -9.97
N TRP A 46 -10.55 -12.58 -9.16
CA TRP A 46 -10.73 -11.68 -8.02
C TRP A 46 -10.13 -12.22 -6.71
N THR A 47 -9.98 -13.54 -6.55
CA THR A 47 -9.39 -14.12 -5.33
C THR A 47 -8.02 -13.55 -5.00
N PRO A 48 -7.04 -13.43 -5.93
CA PRO A 48 -5.74 -12.85 -5.61
C PRO A 48 -5.80 -11.41 -5.10
N LEU A 49 -6.73 -10.61 -5.62
CA LEU A 49 -6.92 -9.23 -5.16
C LEU A 49 -7.48 -9.18 -3.73
N LEU A 50 -8.41 -10.07 -3.40
CA LEU A 50 -8.97 -10.18 -2.06
C LEU A 50 -7.99 -10.75 -1.05
N GLU A 51 -7.09 -11.63 -1.46
CA GLU A 51 -5.98 -12.11 -0.62
C GLU A 51 -5.04 -10.98 -0.21
N LEU A 52 -4.79 -10.01 -1.12
CA LEU A 52 -3.97 -8.83 -0.83
C LEU A 52 -4.57 -7.93 0.24
N THR A 53 -5.88 -7.73 0.20
CA THR A 53 -6.60 -6.79 1.08
C THR A 53 -7.24 -7.48 2.28
N GLY A 54 -7.30 -8.82 2.25
CA GLY A 54 -8.03 -9.64 3.23
C GLY A 54 -9.55 -9.57 3.03
N GLY A 55 -10.25 -10.51 3.63
CA GLY A 55 -11.72 -10.42 3.74
C GLY A 55 -12.53 -11.18 2.70
N GLU A 56 -11.97 -12.16 1.95
CA GLU A 56 -12.78 -12.98 1.04
C GLU A 56 -13.93 -13.69 1.75
N ALA A 57 -13.70 -14.23 2.93
CA ALA A 57 -14.73 -14.91 3.72
C ALA A 57 -15.85 -13.96 4.14
N GLN A 58 -15.50 -12.76 4.62
CA GLN A 58 -16.43 -11.72 5.01
C GLN A 58 -17.23 -11.19 3.80
N LEU A 59 -16.55 -10.95 2.67
CA LEU A 59 -17.21 -10.55 1.43
C LEU A 59 -18.24 -11.60 1.00
N ARG A 60 -17.87 -12.89 1.00
CA ARG A 60 -18.79 -13.98 0.64
C ARG A 60 -19.97 -14.08 1.59
N ALA A 61 -19.74 -13.93 2.89
CA ALA A 61 -20.82 -13.93 3.89
C ALA A 61 -21.82 -12.79 3.66
N LYS A 62 -21.32 -11.61 3.26
CA LYS A 62 -22.14 -10.40 3.09
C LYS A 62 -22.85 -10.34 1.73
N TYR A 63 -22.14 -10.63 0.65
CA TYR A 63 -22.63 -10.46 -0.73
C TYR A 63 -23.08 -11.76 -1.40
N GLY A 64 -22.77 -12.92 -0.82
CA GLY A 64 -23.16 -14.25 -1.34
C GLY A 64 -22.45 -14.68 -2.62
N ARG A 65 -21.83 -13.76 -3.36
CA ARG A 65 -21.17 -14.00 -4.64
C ARG A 65 -19.85 -13.24 -4.75
N LEU A 66 -19.00 -13.73 -5.64
CA LEU A 66 -17.72 -13.10 -5.97
C LEU A 66 -17.75 -12.64 -7.42
N ASP A 67 -18.06 -11.40 -7.65
CA ASP A 67 -18.08 -10.75 -8.96
C ASP A 67 -17.49 -9.33 -8.90
N ALA A 68 -17.36 -8.67 -10.06
CA ALA A 68 -16.81 -7.32 -10.14
C ALA A 68 -17.55 -6.33 -9.24
N ARG A 69 -18.87 -6.42 -9.13
CA ARG A 69 -19.68 -5.50 -8.32
C ARG A 69 -19.48 -5.72 -6.83
N SER A 70 -19.53 -6.96 -6.36
CA SER A 70 -19.34 -7.29 -4.95
C SER A 70 -17.93 -6.96 -4.47
N VAL A 71 -16.91 -7.25 -5.28
CA VAL A 71 -15.51 -6.91 -4.97
C VAL A 71 -15.31 -5.40 -4.97
N SER A 72 -15.85 -4.68 -5.95
CA SER A 72 -15.75 -3.23 -5.99
C SER A 72 -16.46 -2.57 -4.80
N SER A 73 -17.66 -3.03 -4.45
CA SER A 73 -18.36 -2.55 -3.25
C SER A 73 -17.54 -2.78 -2.00
N TRP A 74 -16.99 -3.99 -1.83
CA TRP A 74 -16.18 -4.38 -0.67
C TRP A 74 -14.92 -3.52 -0.52
N MET A 75 -14.21 -3.28 -1.62
CA MET A 75 -12.95 -2.54 -1.59
C MET A 75 -13.13 -1.03 -1.57
N ALA A 76 -14.17 -0.51 -2.21
CA ALA A 76 -14.39 0.94 -2.28
C ALA A 76 -15.14 1.48 -1.06
N PHE A 77 -16.29 0.91 -0.74
CA PHE A 77 -17.27 1.56 0.14
C PHE A 77 -17.51 0.84 1.46
N ASP A 78 -17.28 -0.48 1.51
CA ASP A 78 -17.73 -1.29 2.63
C ASP A 78 -17.00 -0.95 3.92
N ARG A 79 -17.77 -0.56 4.96
CA ARG A 79 -17.22 -0.20 6.28
C ARG A 79 -16.81 -1.41 7.11
N ASP A 80 -17.33 -2.59 6.81
CA ASP A 80 -16.91 -3.84 7.46
C ASP A 80 -15.52 -4.29 6.95
N ASN A 81 -15.09 -3.75 5.79
CA ASN A 81 -13.73 -3.91 5.32
C ASN A 81 -12.83 -2.80 5.89
N PRO A 82 -11.93 -3.11 6.84
CA PRO A 82 -11.05 -2.10 7.44
C PRO A 82 -10.04 -1.50 6.45
N SER A 83 -9.83 -2.17 5.30
CA SER A 83 -8.92 -1.75 4.23
C SER A 83 -9.64 -1.12 3.04
N SER A 84 -10.96 -0.93 3.09
CA SER A 84 -11.68 -0.21 2.04
C SER A 84 -11.22 1.25 1.95
N ILE A 85 -11.40 1.85 0.77
CA ILE A 85 -11.07 3.27 0.55
C ILE A 85 -11.84 4.14 1.56
N ALA A 86 -13.16 3.91 1.69
CA ALA A 86 -14.01 4.66 2.59
C ALA A 86 -13.64 4.47 4.08
N SER A 87 -13.28 3.24 4.51
CA SER A 87 -12.83 2.99 5.88
C SER A 87 -11.49 3.66 6.18
N SER A 88 -10.55 3.61 5.23
CA SER A 88 -9.24 4.24 5.36
C SER A 88 -9.36 5.76 5.47
N LEU A 89 -10.13 6.41 4.59
CA LEU A 89 -10.37 7.86 4.65
C LEU A 89 -11.08 8.27 5.95
N ALA A 90 -12.05 7.48 6.40
CA ALA A 90 -12.76 7.78 7.65
C ALA A 90 -11.84 7.72 8.87
N ARG A 91 -10.98 6.69 8.96
CA ARG A 91 -10.02 6.55 10.06
C ARG A 91 -8.95 7.64 10.02
N ALA A 92 -8.43 7.98 8.83
CA ALA A 92 -7.50 9.08 8.68
C ALA A 92 -8.12 10.40 9.17
N ARG A 93 -9.38 10.67 8.78
CA ARG A 93 -10.11 11.85 9.24
C ARG A 93 -10.34 11.87 10.76
N GLU A 94 -10.70 10.75 11.34
CA GLU A 94 -10.93 10.65 12.79
C GLU A 94 -9.63 10.94 13.57
N ASN A 95 -8.50 10.38 13.13
CA ASN A 95 -7.20 10.67 13.70
C ASN A 95 -6.84 12.16 13.56
N ALA A 96 -7.07 12.76 12.38
CA ALA A 96 -6.79 14.18 12.15
C ALA A 96 -7.71 15.10 12.97
N ARG A 97 -8.94 14.66 13.29
CA ARG A 97 -9.88 15.43 14.11
C ARG A 97 -9.33 15.75 15.50
N GLY A 98 -8.59 14.81 16.07
CA GLY A 98 -7.90 15.00 17.36
C GLY A 98 -6.63 15.84 17.28
N LEU A 99 -6.21 16.25 16.07
CA LEU A 99 -4.95 16.96 15.83
C LEU A 99 -5.15 18.36 15.21
N ARG A 100 -6.37 18.89 15.17
CA ARG A 100 -6.68 20.13 14.44
C ARG A 100 -5.83 21.33 14.85
N ASP A 101 -5.42 21.41 16.10
CA ASP A 101 -4.57 22.44 16.66
C ASP A 101 -3.06 22.16 16.49
N ARG A 102 -2.70 21.02 15.91
CA ARG A 102 -1.33 20.53 15.74
C ARG A 102 -0.91 20.32 14.28
N ILE A 103 -1.86 20.29 13.37
CA ILE A 103 -1.61 20.18 11.93
C ILE A 103 -2.08 21.44 11.21
N PRO A 104 -1.50 21.78 10.04
CA PRO A 104 -1.99 22.87 9.21
C PRO A 104 -3.48 22.70 8.88
N SER A 105 -4.25 23.82 8.92
CA SER A 105 -5.69 23.80 8.62
C SER A 105 -6.00 23.21 7.25
N GLU A 106 -5.14 23.48 6.26
CA GLU A 106 -5.27 22.94 4.91
C GLU A 106 -5.21 21.41 4.86
N MET A 107 -4.39 20.77 5.71
CA MET A 107 -4.36 19.30 5.83
C MET A 107 -5.70 18.78 6.35
N TRP A 108 -6.24 19.39 7.40
CA TRP A 108 -7.54 19.00 7.94
C TRP A 108 -8.66 19.20 6.92
N GLU A 109 -8.71 20.35 6.27
CA GLU A 109 -9.72 20.70 5.28
C GLU A 109 -9.70 19.75 4.09
N SER A 110 -8.50 19.43 3.58
CA SER A 110 -8.31 18.47 2.49
C SER A 110 -8.87 17.11 2.86
N LEU A 111 -8.50 16.60 4.03
CA LEU A 111 -8.92 15.29 4.49
C LEU A 111 -10.43 15.22 4.78
N ASN A 112 -10.97 16.26 5.42
CA ASN A 112 -12.40 16.37 5.69
C ASN A 112 -13.23 16.45 4.40
N ARG A 113 -12.76 17.22 3.40
CA ARG A 113 -13.38 17.27 2.07
C ARG A 113 -13.39 15.92 1.40
N SER A 114 -12.24 15.24 1.37
CA SER A 114 -12.12 13.89 0.79
C SER A 114 -13.07 12.89 1.44
N TYR A 115 -13.19 12.95 2.76
CA TYR A 115 -14.16 12.14 3.51
C TYR A 115 -15.61 12.44 3.11
N LEU A 116 -15.98 13.72 3.08
CA LEU A 116 -17.36 14.12 2.75
C LEU A 116 -17.74 13.77 1.32
N THR A 117 -16.79 13.83 0.39
CA THR A 117 -17.04 13.49 -1.02
C THR A 117 -17.06 11.99 -1.25
N LEU A 118 -16.05 11.27 -0.76
CA LEU A 118 -15.83 9.88 -1.16
C LEU A 118 -16.47 8.83 -0.21
N CYS A 119 -16.81 9.21 1.01
CA CYS A 119 -17.32 8.24 1.98
C CYS A 119 -18.85 8.13 2.04
N PHE A 120 -19.56 9.00 1.35
CA PHE A 120 -21.03 9.01 1.29
C PHE A 120 -21.58 8.72 -0.10
N GLU A 121 -20.72 8.44 -1.08
CA GLU A 121 -21.19 8.00 -2.39
C GLU A 121 -21.83 6.61 -2.28
N ASN A 122 -22.93 6.43 -3.02
CA ASN A 122 -23.74 5.22 -3.01
C ASN A 122 -23.29 4.25 -4.11
N GLY A 123 -23.75 3.01 -4.05
CA GLY A 123 -23.45 1.94 -5.01
C GLY A 123 -23.80 2.22 -6.48
N ASP A 124 -24.46 3.34 -6.79
CA ASP A 124 -24.73 3.79 -8.15
C ASP A 124 -23.43 4.23 -8.89
N VAL A 125 -22.36 4.54 -8.14
CA VAL A 125 -21.01 4.83 -8.67
C VAL A 125 -20.32 3.59 -9.25
N LEU A 126 -20.88 2.38 -9.04
CA LEU A 126 -20.29 1.12 -9.53
C LEU A 126 -20.49 0.85 -11.01
N ASP A 127 -21.12 1.75 -11.75
CA ASP A 127 -21.10 1.73 -13.21
C ASP A 127 -19.69 2.03 -13.72
N ARG A 128 -19.37 1.56 -14.94
CA ARG A 128 -18.01 1.54 -15.49
C ARG A 128 -17.22 2.83 -15.25
N ASP A 129 -17.78 3.96 -15.61
CA ASP A 129 -17.10 5.24 -15.56
C ASP A 129 -17.04 5.81 -14.14
N GLY A 130 -18.08 5.60 -13.35
CA GLY A 130 -18.15 6.07 -11.96
C GLY A 130 -17.11 5.42 -11.05
N LEU A 131 -16.83 4.12 -11.20
CA LEU A 131 -15.79 3.46 -10.40
C LEU A 131 -14.37 3.99 -10.74
N PHE A 132 -14.12 4.25 -12.03
CA PHE A 132 -12.86 4.84 -12.47
C PHE A 132 -12.67 6.23 -11.84
N GLU A 133 -13.67 7.09 -11.97
CA GLU A 133 -13.65 8.44 -11.41
C GLU A 133 -13.49 8.43 -9.89
N TYR A 134 -14.18 7.53 -9.20
CA TYR A 134 -14.05 7.35 -7.75
C TYR A 134 -12.63 6.93 -7.35
N CYS A 135 -12.06 5.93 -8.02
CA CYS A 135 -10.68 5.51 -7.76
C CYS A 135 -9.66 6.62 -8.09
N ALA A 136 -9.90 7.38 -9.17
CA ALA A 136 -9.06 8.53 -9.51
C ALA A 136 -9.15 9.60 -8.43
N ALA A 137 -10.36 9.95 -7.99
CA ALA A 137 -10.57 10.94 -6.93
C ALA A 137 -9.95 10.50 -5.58
N ALA A 138 -10.03 9.21 -5.22
CA ALA A 138 -9.41 8.70 -4.01
C ALA A 138 -7.87 8.76 -4.06
N ARG A 139 -7.28 8.43 -5.22
CA ARG A 139 -5.85 8.59 -5.46
C ARG A 139 -5.42 10.04 -5.38
N ASP A 140 -6.14 10.93 -6.06
CA ASP A 140 -5.83 12.35 -6.12
C ASP A 140 -5.98 13.01 -4.74
N ALA A 141 -6.97 12.60 -3.94
CA ALA A 141 -7.15 13.01 -2.56
C ALA A 141 -5.92 12.68 -1.68
N SER A 142 -5.37 11.47 -1.82
CA SER A 142 -4.15 11.08 -1.09
C SER A 142 -2.93 11.89 -1.53
N GLN A 143 -2.73 12.04 -2.84
CA GLN A 143 -1.61 12.80 -3.38
C GLN A 143 -1.68 14.28 -3.00
N PHE A 144 -2.87 14.87 -3.06
CA PHE A 144 -3.10 16.24 -2.64
C PHE A 144 -2.84 16.44 -1.14
N PHE A 145 -3.32 15.53 -0.31
CA PHE A 145 -3.05 15.55 1.13
C PHE A 145 -1.54 15.53 1.43
N PHE A 146 -0.80 14.59 0.83
CA PHE A 146 0.65 14.53 1.03
C PHE A 146 1.38 15.73 0.42
N GLY A 147 0.88 16.29 -0.68
CA GLY A 147 1.38 17.54 -1.25
C GLY A 147 1.26 18.72 -0.28
N ILE A 148 0.10 18.89 0.34
CA ILE A 148 -0.12 19.91 1.40
C ILE A 148 0.81 19.64 2.59
N ALA A 149 0.84 18.40 3.08
CA ALA A 149 1.70 18.02 4.21
C ALA A 149 3.18 18.32 3.90
N PHE A 150 3.62 18.01 2.68
CA PHE A 150 4.98 18.33 2.23
C PHE A 150 5.26 19.83 2.22
N ALA A 151 4.28 20.66 1.82
CA ALA A 151 4.44 22.10 1.70
C ALA A 151 4.31 22.86 3.03
N THR A 152 3.50 22.35 3.97
CA THR A 152 3.05 23.14 5.13
C THR A 152 3.34 22.55 6.50
N LEU A 153 3.54 21.21 6.60
CA LEU A 153 3.85 20.59 7.90
C LEU A 153 5.33 20.78 8.25
N PRO A 154 5.66 21.32 9.45
CA PRO A 154 7.03 21.41 9.91
C PRO A 154 7.76 20.06 9.88
N ARG A 155 9.08 20.08 9.63
CA ARG A 155 9.92 18.87 9.59
C ARG A 155 10.35 18.45 11.01
N ASP A 156 9.36 18.34 11.88
CA ASP A 156 9.50 17.93 13.27
C ASP A 156 9.26 16.42 13.45
N GLU A 157 9.13 16.02 14.69
CA GLU A 157 8.85 14.65 15.08
C GLU A 157 7.53 14.13 14.49
N GLY A 158 6.49 14.97 14.45
CA GLY A 158 5.18 14.62 13.89
C GLY A 158 5.23 14.31 12.39
N TRP A 159 5.98 15.11 11.63
CA TRP A 159 6.29 14.81 10.23
C TRP A 159 6.93 13.43 10.07
N SER A 160 7.89 13.12 10.92
CA SER A 160 8.66 11.87 10.83
C SER A 160 7.78 10.66 11.13
N PHE A 161 6.87 10.72 12.11
CA PHE A 161 5.89 9.67 12.36
C PHE A 161 4.91 9.48 11.19
N MET A 162 4.40 10.55 10.61
CA MET A 162 3.53 10.46 9.43
C MET A 162 4.26 9.81 8.24
N ARG A 163 5.52 10.20 8.00
CA ARG A 163 6.35 9.62 6.95
C ARG A 163 6.66 8.15 7.22
N ALA A 164 6.98 7.78 8.45
CA ALA A 164 7.20 6.38 8.83
C ALA A 164 5.95 5.53 8.54
N GLY A 165 4.75 6.00 8.91
CA GLY A 165 3.50 5.33 8.59
C GLY A 165 3.26 5.18 7.09
N GLN A 166 3.47 6.25 6.32
CA GLN A 166 3.31 6.23 4.86
C GLN A 166 4.25 5.22 4.19
N THR A 167 5.53 5.25 4.53
CA THR A 167 6.54 4.42 3.87
C THR A 167 6.44 2.96 4.29
N LEU A 168 6.09 2.69 5.54
CA LEU A 168 5.80 1.34 6.03
C LEU A 168 4.64 0.70 5.23
N GLU A 169 3.53 1.41 5.08
CA GLU A 169 2.38 0.92 4.32
C GLU A 169 2.70 0.71 2.84
N ARG A 170 3.50 1.59 2.26
CA ARG A 170 3.91 1.53 0.86
C ARG A 170 4.77 0.31 0.56
N GLY A 171 5.78 0.04 1.38
CA GLY A 171 6.66 -1.12 1.25
C GLY A 171 5.90 -2.44 1.45
N ASP A 172 5.09 -2.52 2.51
CA ASP A 172 4.23 -3.67 2.80
C ASP A 172 3.27 -3.98 1.64
N ASN A 173 2.60 -2.95 1.10
CA ASN A 173 1.70 -3.12 -0.04
C ASN A 173 2.43 -3.64 -1.30
N THR A 174 3.60 -3.10 -1.63
CA THR A 174 4.36 -3.57 -2.80
C THR A 174 4.80 -5.02 -2.63
N LEU A 175 5.22 -5.42 -1.43
CA LEU A 175 5.58 -6.81 -1.13
C LEU A 175 4.37 -7.75 -1.25
N ARG A 176 3.20 -7.37 -0.73
CA ARG A 176 1.97 -8.16 -0.87
C ARG A 176 1.57 -8.36 -2.32
N VAL A 177 1.64 -7.28 -3.12
CA VAL A 177 1.36 -7.36 -4.56
C VAL A 177 2.31 -8.35 -5.24
N LEU A 178 3.60 -8.30 -4.94
CA LEU A 178 4.57 -9.26 -5.48
C LEU A 178 4.26 -10.68 -5.01
N GLN A 179 4.01 -10.91 -3.72
CA GLN A 179 3.68 -12.22 -3.15
C GLN A 179 2.46 -12.85 -3.86
N SER A 180 1.40 -12.07 -4.05
CA SER A 180 0.21 -12.54 -4.76
C SER A 180 0.52 -12.92 -6.22
N ARG A 181 1.38 -12.15 -6.90
CA ARG A 181 1.77 -12.44 -8.29
C ARG A 181 2.65 -13.67 -8.43
N PHE A 182 3.49 -13.97 -7.45
CA PHE A 182 4.26 -15.22 -7.45
C PHE A 182 3.34 -16.44 -7.31
N LYS A 183 2.38 -16.42 -6.38
CA LYS A 183 1.37 -17.49 -6.24
C LYS A 183 0.60 -17.71 -7.55
N ASP A 184 0.18 -16.63 -8.20
CA ASP A 184 -0.47 -16.66 -9.51
C ASP A 184 0.43 -17.26 -10.61
N ALA A 185 1.70 -16.87 -10.65
CA ALA A 185 2.66 -17.32 -11.65
C ALA A 185 2.89 -18.82 -11.57
N ASP A 186 3.02 -19.38 -10.36
CA ASP A 186 3.17 -20.82 -10.14
C ASP A 186 1.94 -21.59 -10.61
N ALA A 187 0.73 -21.09 -10.29
CA ALA A 187 -0.52 -21.69 -10.73
C ALA A 187 -0.68 -21.69 -12.27
N LEU A 188 -0.23 -20.61 -12.94
CA LEU A 188 -0.28 -20.51 -14.40
C LEU A 188 0.82 -21.35 -15.09
N ALA A 189 2.02 -21.41 -14.51
CA ALA A 189 3.12 -22.24 -15.01
C ALA A 189 2.76 -23.73 -14.99
N ALA A 190 2.01 -24.17 -13.98
CA ALA A 190 1.53 -25.54 -13.88
C ALA A 190 0.58 -25.96 -15.01
N ARG A 191 -0.05 -24.99 -15.73
CA ARG A 191 -0.93 -25.26 -16.89
C ARG A 191 -0.17 -25.57 -18.17
N GLY A 192 1.05 -25.08 -18.34
CA GLY A 192 1.96 -25.42 -19.45
C GLY A 192 1.53 -24.95 -20.84
N ASP A 193 0.48 -24.12 -20.96
CA ASP A 193 -0.08 -23.70 -22.26
C ASP A 193 0.35 -22.28 -22.68
N PRO A 194 0.32 -21.95 -24.01
CA PRO A 194 0.67 -20.61 -24.50
C PRO A 194 -0.28 -19.50 -23.97
N ALA A 195 -1.57 -19.81 -23.73
CA ALA A 195 -2.54 -18.86 -23.21
C ALA A 195 -2.21 -18.46 -21.75
N GLY A 196 -1.70 -19.39 -20.96
CA GLY A 196 -1.21 -19.13 -19.61
C GLY A 196 -0.06 -18.13 -19.59
N ARG A 197 0.88 -18.24 -20.56
CA ARG A 197 2.01 -17.29 -20.68
C ARG A 197 1.55 -15.88 -21.03
N ALA A 198 0.68 -15.73 -22.03
CA ALA A 198 0.12 -14.43 -22.40
C ALA A 198 -0.64 -13.76 -21.25
N LEU A 199 -1.40 -14.54 -20.49
CA LEU A 199 -2.10 -14.05 -19.30
C LEU A 199 -1.11 -13.63 -18.20
N GLN A 200 -0.02 -14.34 -18.02
CA GLN A 200 1.03 -13.97 -17.08
C GLN A 200 1.68 -12.62 -17.44
N ASP A 201 2.04 -12.41 -18.71
CA ASP A 201 2.59 -11.14 -19.15
C ASP A 201 1.63 -9.97 -18.93
N GLN A 202 0.34 -10.16 -19.24
CA GLN A 202 -0.71 -9.17 -18.97
C GLN A 202 -0.84 -8.84 -17.47
N ARG A 203 -0.71 -9.84 -16.61
CA ARG A 203 -0.74 -9.65 -15.15
C ARG A 203 0.45 -8.83 -14.66
N TRP A 204 1.66 -9.03 -15.22
CA TRP A 204 2.82 -8.21 -14.88
C TRP A 204 2.65 -6.76 -15.32
N VAL A 205 2.08 -6.51 -16.50
CA VAL A 205 1.70 -5.15 -16.94
C VAL A 205 0.71 -4.52 -15.96
N SER A 206 -0.31 -5.27 -15.54
CA SER A 206 -1.30 -4.80 -14.57
C SER A 206 -0.66 -4.50 -13.21
N THR A 207 0.32 -5.30 -12.78
CA THR A 207 1.09 -5.06 -11.55
C THR A 207 1.86 -3.74 -11.62
N LEU A 208 2.59 -3.51 -12.72
CA LEU A 208 3.29 -2.25 -12.94
C LEU A 208 2.34 -1.04 -12.98
N LYS A 209 1.18 -1.16 -13.61
CA LYS A 209 0.16 -0.10 -13.63
C LYS A 209 -0.42 0.15 -12.22
N GLY A 210 -0.74 -0.91 -11.47
CA GLY A 210 -1.23 -0.80 -10.09
C GLY A 210 -0.23 -0.14 -9.14
N ALA A 211 1.06 -0.37 -9.34
CA ALA A 211 2.13 0.30 -8.62
C ALA A 211 2.50 1.68 -9.17
N SER A 212 1.83 2.18 -10.24
CA SER A 212 2.24 3.39 -11.00
C SER A 212 3.69 3.33 -11.50
N ALA A 213 4.14 2.15 -11.80
CA ALA A 213 5.53 1.83 -12.15
C ALA A 213 5.76 1.71 -13.67
N ASN A 214 4.69 1.61 -14.47
CA ASN A 214 4.78 1.22 -15.87
C ASN A 214 5.68 2.15 -16.71
N GLU A 215 5.53 3.46 -16.55
CA GLU A 215 6.32 4.45 -17.29
C GLU A 215 7.77 4.49 -16.78
N ALA A 216 7.98 4.43 -15.47
CA ALA A 216 9.31 4.40 -14.87
C ALA A 216 10.07 3.11 -15.25
N TYR A 217 9.37 1.96 -15.21
CA TYR A 217 9.91 0.68 -15.65
C TYR A 217 10.36 0.73 -17.11
N ARG A 218 9.48 1.19 -18.02
CA ARG A 218 9.81 1.27 -19.46
C ARG A 218 10.99 2.18 -19.78
N LYS A 219 11.17 3.27 -19.02
CA LYS A 219 12.32 4.16 -19.18
C LYS A 219 13.63 3.51 -18.72
N ARG A 220 13.57 2.69 -17.67
CA ARG A 220 14.75 2.11 -17.04
C ARG A 220 15.09 0.72 -17.59
N VAL A 221 14.08 -0.09 -17.88
CA VAL A 221 14.21 -1.46 -18.37
C VAL A 221 13.79 -1.52 -19.84
N GLN A 222 14.76 -1.41 -20.74
CA GLN A 222 14.51 -1.35 -22.20
C GLN A 222 14.19 -2.72 -22.82
N THR A 223 14.28 -3.80 -22.08
CA THR A 223 14.23 -5.18 -22.56
C THR A 223 13.05 -5.96 -21.98
N GLY A 224 11.87 -5.81 -22.55
CA GLY A 224 10.71 -6.68 -22.30
C GLY A 224 10.24 -6.79 -20.83
N ILE A 225 9.03 -7.26 -20.64
CA ILE A 225 8.42 -7.48 -19.30
C ILE A 225 8.63 -8.97 -18.95
N THR A 226 9.35 -9.23 -17.87
CA THR A 226 9.53 -10.58 -17.32
C THR A 226 9.36 -10.56 -15.81
N LEU A 227 8.97 -11.69 -15.23
CA LEU A 227 8.85 -11.88 -13.77
C LEU A 227 10.09 -11.32 -13.05
N MET A 228 11.29 -11.78 -13.45
CA MET A 228 12.55 -11.40 -12.82
C MET A 228 12.77 -9.87 -12.82
N ARG A 229 12.60 -9.23 -13.98
CA ARG A 229 12.87 -7.80 -14.14
C ARG A 229 11.84 -6.91 -13.44
N VAL A 230 10.57 -7.29 -13.50
CA VAL A 230 9.50 -6.55 -12.79
C VAL A 230 9.72 -6.65 -11.30
N THR A 231 10.08 -7.84 -10.82
CA THR A 231 10.38 -8.05 -9.40
C THR A 231 11.61 -7.27 -8.98
N GLU A 232 12.70 -7.34 -9.74
CA GLU A 232 13.91 -6.57 -9.48
C GLU A 232 13.60 -5.08 -9.35
N PHE A 233 12.84 -4.53 -10.30
CA PHE A 233 12.47 -3.12 -10.30
C PHE A 233 11.60 -2.74 -9.10
N LEU A 234 10.53 -3.48 -8.84
CA LEU A 234 9.62 -3.19 -7.73
C LEU A 234 10.23 -3.48 -6.36
N LEU A 235 11.19 -4.38 -6.29
CA LEU A 235 11.82 -4.77 -5.03
C LEU A 235 13.05 -3.93 -4.72
N LEU A 236 13.96 -3.72 -5.69
CA LEU A 236 15.33 -3.26 -5.43
C LEU A 236 15.69 -1.90 -6.06
N ASP A 237 14.82 -1.30 -6.90
CA ASP A 237 15.15 0.01 -7.48
C ASP A 237 15.26 1.10 -6.40
N GLU A 238 16.39 1.77 -6.34
CA GLU A 238 16.69 2.79 -5.32
C GLU A 238 16.02 4.14 -5.58
N TYR A 239 15.62 4.41 -6.83
CA TYR A 239 15.06 5.71 -7.23
C TYR A 239 13.55 5.68 -7.40
N PHE A 240 12.96 4.49 -7.58
CA PHE A 240 11.52 4.39 -7.76
C PHE A 240 10.78 4.50 -6.43
N PRO A 241 9.94 5.54 -6.23
CA PRO A 241 9.35 5.84 -4.90
C PRO A 241 8.47 4.73 -4.31
N ARG A 242 8.00 3.78 -5.12
CA ARG A 242 7.16 2.66 -4.68
C ARG A 242 7.90 1.32 -4.70
N SER A 243 9.22 1.32 -4.89
CA SER A 243 9.99 0.11 -4.65
C SER A 243 10.06 -0.20 -3.15
N VAL A 244 10.25 -1.48 -2.84
CA VAL A 244 10.39 -1.92 -1.45
C VAL A 244 11.64 -1.33 -0.82
N ARG A 245 12.77 -1.32 -1.55
CA ARG A 245 14.03 -0.73 -1.08
C ARG A 245 13.87 0.76 -0.77
N HIS A 246 13.37 1.55 -1.71
CA HIS A 246 13.16 2.98 -1.50
C HIS A 246 12.21 3.26 -0.31
N SER A 247 11.18 2.43 -0.15
CA SER A 247 10.27 2.53 1.00
C SER A 247 10.96 2.22 2.32
N ALA A 248 11.82 1.19 2.36
CA ALA A 248 12.58 0.82 3.56
C ALA A 248 13.63 1.88 3.92
N GLU A 249 14.34 2.45 2.93
CA GLU A 249 15.29 3.54 3.14
C GLU A 249 14.60 4.78 3.72
N ASN A 250 13.47 5.21 3.14
CA ASN A 250 12.69 6.34 3.68
C ASN A 250 12.06 6.05 5.05
N LEU A 251 11.70 4.80 5.33
CA LEU A 251 11.25 4.39 6.67
C LEU A 251 12.38 4.54 7.68
N ASN A 252 13.57 4.03 7.36
CA ASN A 252 14.75 4.17 8.21
C ASN A 252 15.10 5.64 8.46
N ASP A 253 15.11 6.48 7.42
CA ASP A 253 15.37 7.90 7.54
C ASP A 253 14.38 8.59 8.49
N ALA A 254 13.09 8.26 8.38
CA ALA A 254 12.07 8.78 9.27
C ALA A 254 12.31 8.36 10.73
N LEU A 255 12.68 7.09 10.96
CA LEU A 255 12.99 6.56 12.29
C LEU A 255 14.28 7.16 12.88
N GLU A 256 15.29 7.40 12.07
CA GLU A 256 16.49 8.14 12.50
C GLU A 256 16.19 9.60 12.86
N GLN A 257 15.26 10.26 12.15
CA GLN A 257 14.81 11.59 12.57
C GLN A 257 14.06 11.54 13.90
N ILE A 258 13.17 10.53 14.13
CA ILE A 258 12.48 10.36 15.42
C ILE A 258 13.49 10.13 16.54
N ASP A 259 14.52 9.30 16.33
CA ASP A 259 15.56 9.04 17.35
C ASP A 259 16.31 10.31 17.77
N ARG A 260 16.43 11.33 16.91
CA ARG A 260 17.04 12.62 17.29
C ARG A 260 16.26 13.37 18.36
N PHE A 261 14.95 13.13 18.47
CA PHE A 261 14.12 13.69 19.54
C PHE A 261 14.16 12.83 20.81
N HIS A 262 14.52 11.54 20.68
CA HIS A 262 14.60 10.56 21.76
C HIS A 262 15.92 9.77 21.70
N PRO A 263 17.09 10.42 21.80
CA PRO A 263 18.35 9.78 21.50
C PRO A 263 18.60 8.48 22.29
N GLY A 264 18.68 7.36 21.57
CA GLY A 264 18.97 6.06 22.15
C GLY A 264 17.85 5.46 23.00
N ALA A 265 16.63 6.02 23.00
CA ALA A 265 15.52 5.49 23.78
C ALA A 265 15.03 4.13 23.25
N HIS A 266 15.07 3.94 21.94
CA HIS A 266 14.55 2.73 21.29
C HIS A 266 15.52 2.13 20.25
N PRO A 267 16.72 1.65 20.68
CA PRO A 267 17.78 1.21 19.77
C PRO A 267 17.35 0.00 18.91
N GLU A 268 16.42 -0.80 19.38
CA GLU A 268 15.94 -1.97 18.66
C GLU A 268 15.19 -1.61 17.37
N ILE A 269 14.44 -0.50 17.35
CA ILE A 269 13.73 -0.04 16.15
C ILE A 269 14.74 0.32 15.06
N LEU A 270 15.79 1.07 15.40
CA LEU A 270 16.83 1.42 14.45
C LEU A 270 17.62 0.19 13.99
N ARG A 271 17.87 -0.76 14.88
CA ARG A 271 18.52 -2.01 14.52
C ARG A 271 17.70 -2.79 13.47
N LEU A 272 16.39 -2.91 13.69
CA LEU A 272 15.48 -3.61 12.77
C LEU A 272 15.38 -2.89 11.42
N SER A 273 15.19 -1.57 11.41
CA SER A 273 15.07 -0.80 10.18
C SER A 273 16.37 -0.80 9.35
N ARG A 274 17.51 -0.63 9.98
CA ARG A 274 18.83 -0.70 9.32
C ARG A 274 19.13 -2.09 8.77
N TRP A 275 18.75 -3.13 9.51
CA TRP A 275 18.86 -4.50 9.02
C TRP A 275 18.03 -4.72 7.77
N LEU A 276 16.77 -4.26 7.75
CA LEU A 276 15.89 -4.33 6.59
C LEU A 276 16.49 -3.59 5.39
N VAL A 277 17.01 -2.38 5.58
CA VAL A 277 17.69 -1.60 4.53
C VAL A 277 18.91 -2.35 4.00
N ALA A 278 19.81 -2.81 4.89
CA ALA A 278 21.01 -3.54 4.49
C ALA A 278 20.67 -4.80 3.69
N ARG A 279 19.65 -5.54 4.13
CA ARG A 279 19.17 -6.73 3.42
C ARG A 279 18.74 -6.41 1.99
N LEU A 280 17.99 -5.32 1.77
CA LEU A 280 17.53 -4.90 0.44
C LEU A 280 18.66 -4.31 -0.42
N GLN A 281 19.60 -3.60 0.16
CA GLN A 281 20.75 -3.02 -0.57
C GLN A 281 21.70 -4.07 -1.13
N TYR A 282 21.88 -5.17 -0.41
CA TYR A 282 22.81 -6.25 -0.79
C TYR A 282 22.12 -7.47 -1.40
N ALA A 283 20.78 -7.45 -1.48
CA ALA A 283 20.03 -8.56 -2.06
C ALA A 283 20.23 -8.65 -3.58
N ARG A 284 20.26 -9.88 -4.08
CA ARG A 284 20.06 -10.19 -5.50
C ARG A 284 18.64 -10.70 -5.68
N THR A 285 18.02 -10.33 -6.79
CA THR A 285 16.64 -10.75 -7.07
C THR A 285 16.49 -12.27 -7.07
N GLY A 286 17.49 -13.00 -7.61
CA GLY A 286 17.51 -14.47 -7.59
C GLY A 286 17.40 -15.05 -6.18
N ASP A 287 18.15 -14.48 -5.22
CA ASP A 287 18.20 -14.97 -3.83
C ASP A 287 16.83 -14.81 -3.11
N ILE A 288 15.98 -13.93 -3.59
CA ILE A 288 14.66 -13.65 -3.01
C ILE A 288 13.55 -14.48 -3.69
N ILE A 289 13.71 -14.78 -4.98
CA ILE A 289 12.67 -15.43 -5.81
C ILE A 289 12.81 -16.96 -5.83
N GLU A 290 13.96 -17.52 -5.45
CA GLU A 290 14.18 -18.96 -5.48
C GLU A 290 13.10 -19.67 -4.66
N ARG A 291 12.49 -20.73 -5.24
CA ARG A 291 11.32 -21.45 -4.70
C ARG A 291 11.51 -21.99 -3.28
N GLU A 292 12.75 -22.27 -2.90
CA GLU A 292 13.12 -22.77 -1.58
C GLU A 292 13.41 -21.65 -0.57
N ASN A 293 13.42 -20.37 -1.02
CA ASN A 293 13.74 -19.25 -0.16
C ASN A 293 12.48 -18.37 0.04
N PRO A 294 11.90 -18.30 1.26
CA PRO A 294 10.72 -17.48 1.56
C PRO A 294 11.02 -15.98 1.58
N GLY A 295 11.86 -15.49 0.63
CA GLY A 295 12.42 -14.16 0.66
C GLY A 295 11.41 -13.02 0.76
N ILE A 296 10.30 -13.09 -0.01
CA ILE A 296 9.22 -12.07 0.07
C ILE A 296 8.47 -12.19 1.41
N GLU A 297 8.18 -13.40 1.89
CA GLU A 297 7.51 -13.61 3.18
C GLU A 297 8.36 -13.11 4.33
N THR A 298 9.66 -13.39 4.31
CA THR A 298 10.59 -12.88 5.32
C THR A 298 10.70 -11.36 5.29
N LEU A 299 10.68 -10.73 4.10
CA LEU A 299 10.66 -9.27 4.01
C LEU A 299 9.35 -8.68 4.55
N LEU A 300 8.20 -9.32 4.33
CA LEU A 300 6.93 -8.94 4.94
C LEU A 300 6.99 -9.05 6.47
N GLU A 301 7.58 -10.12 7.00
CA GLU A 301 7.81 -10.28 8.43
C GLU A 301 8.71 -9.19 8.99
N ASP A 302 9.79 -8.83 8.28
CA ASP A 302 10.69 -7.76 8.70
C ASP A 302 9.97 -6.39 8.74
N PHE A 303 9.16 -6.05 7.73
CA PHE A 303 8.31 -4.86 7.75
C PHE A 303 7.32 -4.89 8.93
N ASN A 304 6.67 -6.03 9.18
CA ASN A 304 5.75 -6.19 10.30
C ASN A 304 6.47 -6.03 11.66
N ARG A 305 7.68 -6.57 11.81
CA ARG A 305 8.50 -6.41 13.03
C ARG A 305 8.85 -4.96 13.30
N VAL A 306 9.25 -4.21 12.26
CA VAL A 306 9.49 -2.76 12.41
C VAL A 306 8.21 -2.05 12.85
N GLY A 307 7.08 -2.33 12.20
CA GLY A 307 5.79 -1.75 12.57
C GLY A 307 5.36 -2.06 14.00
N ALA A 308 5.50 -3.31 14.44
CA ALA A 308 5.21 -3.73 15.81
C ALA A 308 6.13 -3.06 16.81
N ALA A 309 7.43 -2.95 16.51
CA ALA A 309 8.38 -2.27 17.38
C ALA A 309 8.06 -0.76 17.55
N ILE A 310 7.62 -0.09 16.47
CA ILE A 310 7.16 1.31 16.55
C ILE A 310 5.95 1.41 17.48
N THR A 311 4.94 0.55 17.31
CA THR A 311 3.72 0.55 18.12
C THR A 311 4.03 0.34 19.60
N SER A 312 4.79 -0.69 19.92
CA SER A 312 5.13 -1.01 21.31
C SER A 312 5.98 0.07 21.99
N ALA A 313 6.93 0.68 21.24
CA ALA A 313 7.84 1.65 21.81
C ALA A 313 7.24 3.05 22.00
N TYR A 314 6.39 3.49 21.08
CA TYR A 314 5.92 4.88 21.07
C TYR A 314 4.43 5.04 21.40
N PHE A 315 3.59 4.01 21.21
CA PHE A 315 2.14 4.15 21.32
C PHE A 315 1.53 3.40 22.52
N GLU A 316 2.18 2.31 22.99
CA GLU A 316 1.71 1.48 24.11
C GLU A 316 2.31 1.89 25.48
N GLN A 317 2.93 3.06 25.59
CA GLN A 317 3.42 3.55 26.86
C GLN A 317 2.22 4.04 27.71
N GLU A 318 2.01 3.39 28.87
CA GLU A 318 1.04 3.75 29.90
C GLU A 318 1.29 5.15 30.52
#